data_27e9ecfca399569f6719795c3a481ebb
#
_entry.id   27e9ecfca399569f6719795c3a481ebb
#
_cell.length_a   1.000
_cell.length_b   1.000
_cell.length_c   1.000
_cell.angle_alpha   90.00
_cell.angle_beta   90.00
_cell.angle_gamma   90.00
#
_symmetry.space_group_name_H-M   'P 1'
#
loop_
_entity.id
_entity.type
_entity.pdbx_description
1 polymer ?
#
loop_
_entity_poly.entity_id
_entity_poly.type
_entity_poly.pdbx_seq_one_letter_code
_entity_poly.pdbx_strand_id
1 'polypeptide(L)'
;NKKVYFIVQNDPLMSESKSINAKNLFKKMDKYNISHAIIHYSSILNRPEIVNFIKLANKKNIKISFIMPIPRPGFAVPREMYNAMKYNKKIIPSRTEDYLLEHNKVKNILNNLDIKNLKTFNVHQYFCADHCKYSLEDGSPLFYDSHHLTLSGSNLLNPLFIQILE
;
A
#
# COMPACT_ATOMS: atom_id res chain seq x y z
N ASN A 1 -4.78 25.74 -0.69
CA ASN A 1 -4.74 24.89 0.50
C ASN A 1 -5.53 23.61 0.24
N LYS A 2 -4.82 22.51 -0.03
CA LYS A 2 -5.45 21.17 -0.14
C LYS A 2 -5.67 20.64 1.29
N LYS A 3 -6.90 20.27 1.64
CA LYS A 3 -7.21 19.59 2.91
C LYS A 3 -7.09 18.09 2.69
N VAL A 4 -6.38 17.40 3.58
CA VAL A 4 -6.23 15.94 3.57
C VAL A 4 -7.06 15.35 4.69
N TYR A 5 -7.90 14.37 4.36
CA TYR A 5 -8.70 13.62 5.32
C TYR A 5 -8.19 12.18 5.37
N PHE A 6 -7.86 11.71 6.56
CA PHE A 6 -7.48 10.33 6.78
C PHE A 6 -8.69 9.51 7.22
N ILE A 7 -8.95 8.43 6.51
CA ILE A 7 -9.95 7.43 6.91
C ILE A 7 -9.21 6.11 7.07
N VAL A 8 -9.00 5.70 8.31
CA VAL A 8 -8.42 4.41 8.63
C VAL A 8 -9.55 3.42 8.85
N GLN A 9 -9.59 2.36 8.06
CA GLN A 9 -10.52 1.26 8.25
C GLN A 9 -9.75 -0.06 8.31
N ASN A 10 -9.86 -0.74 9.42
CA ASN A 10 -9.27 -2.06 9.63
C ASN A 10 -10.06 -3.17 8.93
N ASP A 11 -11.31 -2.90 8.57
CA ASP A 11 -12.18 -3.82 7.84
C ASP A 11 -12.20 -3.54 6.34
N PRO A 12 -12.36 -4.59 5.50
CA PRO A 12 -12.57 -4.38 4.08
C PRO A 12 -13.76 -3.44 3.89
N LEU A 13 -13.52 -2.36 3.20
CA LEU A 13 -14.46 -1.24 2.97
C LEU A 13 -15.84 -1.69 2.48
N MET A 14 -16.00 -2.97 2.10
CA MET A 14 -17.07 -3.35 1.23
C MET A 14 -17.36 -4.86 1.20
N SER A 15 -17.42 -5.54 2.33
CA SER A 15 -18.16 -6.81 2.34
C SER A 15 -19.65 -6.53 2.08
N GLU A 16 -20.36 -7.39 1.39
CA GLU A 16 -21.80 -7.22 1.10
C GLU A 16 -22.62 -6.97 2.37
N SER A 17 -22.22 -7.57 3.50
CA SER A 17 -22.79 -7.29 4.83
C SER A 17 -22.47 -5.87 5.36
N LYS A 18 -21.54 -5.14 4.73
CA LYS A 18 -21.08 -3.80 5.11
C LYS A 18 -21.27 -2.75 4.01
N SER A 19 -22.19 -2.96 3.08
CA SER A 19 -22.58 -1.98 2.04
C SER A 19 -22.90 -0.58 2.62
N ILE A 20 -23.31 -0.53 3.87
CA ILE A 20 -23.52 0.70 4.64
C ILE A 20 -22.23 1.53 4.75
N ASN A 21 -21.06 0.89 4.88
CA ASN A 21 -19.79 1.58 5.05
C ASN A 21 -19.32 2.26 3.76
N ALA A 22 -19.49 1.64 2.61
CA ALA A 22 -19.19 2.27 1.32
C ALA A 22 -20.11 3.47 1.06
N LYS A 23 -21.41 3.32 1.32
CA LYS A 23 -22.39 4.40 1.18
C LYS A 23 -22.08 5.56 2.11
N ASN A 24 -21.67 5.29 3.34
CA ASN A 24 -21.30 6.32 4.31
C ASN A 24 -19.97 6.98 3.93
N LEU A 25 -19.03 6.22 3.36
CA LEU A 25 -17.78 6.78 2.86
C LEU A 25 -18.05 7.77 1.72
N PHE A 26 -18.86 7.39 0.71
CA PHE A 26 -19.21 8.30 -0.38
C PHE A 26 -20.00 9.53 0.11
N LYS A 27 -20.90 9.39 1.09
CA LYS A 27 -21.55 10.54 1.72
C LYS A 27 -20.54 11.50 2.38
N LYS A 28 -19.52 10.96 3.06
CA LYS A 28 -18.44 11.79 3.63
C LYS A 28 -17.61 12.45 2.53
N MET A 29 -17.28 11.70 1.47
CA MET A 29 -16.55 12.26 0.34
C MET A 29 -17.31 13.39 -0.33
N ASP A 30 -18.60 13.22 -0.55
CA ASP A 30 -19.50 14.26 -1.09
C ASP A 30 -19.58 15.47 -0.14
N LYS A 31 -19.78 15.23 1.17
CA LYS A 31 -19.85 16.29 2.21
C LYS A 31 -18.59 17.16 2.26
N TYR A 32 -17.43 16.58 2.07
CA TYR A 32 -16.15 17.28 2.14
C TYR A 32 -15.56 17.64 0.77
N ASN A 33 -16.33 17.47 -0.31
CA ASN A 33 -15.90 17.72 -1.70
C ASN A 33 -14.58 17.03 -2.03
N ILE A 34 -14.45 15.76 -1.66
CA ILE A 34 -13.24 14.98 -1.92
C ILE A 34 -13.22 14.57 -3.38
N SER A 35 -12.24 15.08 -4.11
CA SER A 35 -12.02 14.81 -5.54
C SER A 35 -10.90 13.82 -5.82
N HIS A 36 -10.13 13.43 -4.79
CA HIS A 36 -9.01 12.51 -4.90
C HIS A 36 -8.98 11.54 -3.73
N ALA A 37 -8.94 10.25 -3.99
CA ALA A 37 -8.79 9.19 -3.01
C ALA A 37 -7.43 8.50 -3.18
N ILE A 38 -6.69 8.36 -2.08
CA ILE A 38 -5.46 7.55 -2.03
C ILE A 38 -5.82 6.25 -1.32
N ILE A 39 -5.56 5.13 -1.98
CA ILE A 39 -5.93 3.80 -1.50
C ILE A 39 -4.67 2.95 -1.36
N HIS A 40 -4.49 2.34 -0.22
CA HIS A 40 -3.46 1.34 0.03
C HIS A 40 -4.06 0.11 0.69
N TYR A 41 -3.73 -1.08 0.18
CA TYR A 41 -4.09 -2.36 0.78
C TYR A 41 -2.90 -3.31 0.79
N SER A 42 -2.74 -3.99 1.89
CA SER A 42 -1.67 -4.97 2.08
C SER A 42 -1.85 -6.25 1.26
N SER A 43 -3.11 -6.55 0.85
CA SER A 43 -3.45 -7.65 -0.05
C SER A 43 -4.81 -7.39 -0.67
N ILE A 44 -4.92 -7.39 -2.00
CA ILE A 44 -6.18 -7.17 -2.73
C ILE A 44 -6.64 -8.38 -3.54
N LEU A 45 -5.83 -9.41 -3.60
CA LEU A 45 -6.25 -10.69 -4.18
C LEU A 45 -7.47 -11.20 -3.40
N ASN A 46 -8.56 -11.50 -4.06
CA ASN A 46 -9.84 -11.91 -3.47
C ASN A 46 -10.65 -10.77 -2.80
N ARG A 47 -10.49 -9.53 -3.25
CA ARG A 47 -11.26 -8.39 -2.74
C ARG A 47 -12.00 -7.66 -3.85
N PRO A 48 -13.06 -8.26 -4.42
CA PRO A 48 -13.85 -7.64 -5.50
C PRO A 48 -14.49 -6.30 -5.09
N GLU A 49 -14.70 -6.11 -3.81
CA GLU A 49 -15.21 -4.87 -3.24
C GLU A 49 -14.31 -3.66 -3.51
N ILE A 50 -12.98 -3.83 -3.56
CA ILE A 50 -12.06 -2.75 -3.89
C ILE A 50 -12.24 -2.33 -5.34
N VAL A 51 -12.38 -3.30 -6.24
CA VAL A 51 -12.68 -3.07 -7.66
C VAL A 51 -14.00 -2.31 -7.81
N ASN A 52 -15.03 -2.72 -7.08
CA ASN A 52 -16.32 -2.05 -7.09
C ASN A 52 -16.23 -0.61 -6.59
N PHE A 53 -15.47 -0.37 -5.53
CA PHE A 53 -15.22 1.00 -5.05
C PHE A 53 -14.54 1.85 -6.12
N ILE A 54 -13.49 1.34 -6.74
CA ILE A 54 -12.76 2.04 -7.80
C ILE A 54 -13.71 2.42 -8.94
N LYS A 55 -14.57 1.48 -9.37
CA LYS A 55 -15.59 1.73 -10.40
C LYS A 55 -16.60 2.79 -9.99
N LEU A 56 -17.09 2.75 -8.74
CA LEU A 56 -18.04 3.73 -8.22
C LEU A 56 -17.40 5.12 -8.07
N ALA A 57 -16.17 5.19 -7.57
CA ALA A 57 -15.43 6.45 -7.46
C ALA A 57 -15.17 7.08 -8.83
N ASN A 58 -14.85 6.26 -9.85
CA ASN A 58 -14.71 6.75 -11.23
C ASN A 58 -16.03 7.33 -11.77
N LYS A 59 -17.19 6.70 -11.51
CA LYS A 59 -18.51 7.24 -11.89
C LYS A 59 -18.79 8.62 -11.26
N LYS A 60 -18.19 8.91 -10.12
CA LYS A 60 -18.26 10.20 -9.41
C LYS A 60 -17.14 11.17 -9.78
N ASN A 61 -16.33 10.86 -10.80
CA ASN A 61 -15.17 11.66 -11.23
C ASN A 61 -14.12 11.86 -10.12
N ILE A 62 -14.03 10.94 -9.16
CA ILE A 62 -13.02 10.97 -8.12
C ILE A 62 -11.73 10.36 -8.67
N LYS A 63 -10.62 11.12 -8.62
CA LYS A 63 -9.27 10.62 -8.95
C LYS A 63 -8.87 9.56 -7.92
N ILE A 64 -8.28 8.47 -8.38
CA ILE A 64 -7.83 7.39 -7.50
C ILE A 64 -6.33 7.17 -7.71
N SER A 65 -5.58 7.28 -6.62
CA SER A 65 -4.19 6.86 -6.55
C SER A 65 -4.12 5.56 -5.76
N PHE A 66 -3.89 4.46 -6.46
CA PHE A 66 -3.76 3.15 -5.83
C PHE A 66 -2.28 2.86 -5.56
N ILE A 67 -1.92 2.77 -4.28
CA ILE A 67 -0.58 2.42 -3.84
C ILE A 67 -0.50 0.90 -3.72
N MET A 68 0.39 0.28 -4.49
CA MET A 68 0.63 -1.17 -4.44
C MET A 68 1.12 -1.60 -3.06
N PRO A 69 0.91 -2.87 -2.66
CA PRO A 69 1.39 -3.37 -1.38
C PRO A 69 2.88 -3.14 -1.17
N ILE A 70 3.27 -2.84 0.06
CA ILE A 70 4.67 -2.68 0.44
C ILE A 70 5.34 -4.06 0.48
N PRO A 71 6.58 -4.20 -0.05
CA PRO A 71 7.33 -5.44 0.06
C PRO A 71 7.48 -5.84 1.53
N ARG A 72 7.12 -7.09 1.85
CA ARG A 72 7.19 -7.62 3.22
C ARG A 72 8.47 -8.43 3.40
N PRO A 73 9.20 -8.23 4.50
CA PRO A 73 10.42 -9.00 4.75
C PRO A 73 10.15 -10.49 5.03
N GLY A 74 8.91 -10.87 5.40
CA GLY A 74 8.54 -12.26 5.72
C GLY A 74 8.93 -12.70 7.13
N PHE A 75 9.59 -11.84 7.91
CA PHE A 75 10.02 -12.08 9.28
C PHE A 75 9.88 -10.82 10.14
N ALA A 76 9.85 -10.99 11.48
CA ALA A 76 9.84 -9.85 12.41
C ALA A 76 11.24 -9.21 12.45
N VAL A 77 11.38 -8.07 11.76
CA VAL A 77 12.68 -7.44 11.47
C VAL A 77 13.53 -7.20 12.72
N PRO A 78 13.07 -6.52 13.78
CA PRO A 78 13.95 -6.27 14.94
C PRO A 78 14.41 -7.55 15.61
N ARG A 79 13.52 -8.56 15.72
CA ARG A 79 13.87 -9.85 16.31
C ARG A 79 14.92 -10.59 15.48
N GLU A 80 14.75 -10.59 14.15
CA GLU A 80 15.69 -11.30 13.28
C GLU A 80 17.04 -10.59 13.21
N MET A 81 17.06 -9.26 13.22
CA MET A 81 18.30 -8.48 13.33
C MET A 81 19.05 -8.77 14.64
N TYR A 82 18.33 -8.81 15.77
CA TYR A 82 18.92 -9.20 17.06
C TYR A 82 19.49 -10.62 17.02
N ASN A 83 18.76 -11.58 16.47
CA ASN A 83 19.21 -12.96 16.34
C ASN A 83 20.44 -13.06 15.44
N ALA A 84 20.46 -12.33 14.34
CA ALA A 84 21.59 -12.30 13.41
C ALA A 84 22.87 -11.80 14.11
N MET A 85 22.76 -10.71 14.87
CA MET A 85 23.86 -10.18 15.67
C MET A 85 24.32 -11.18 16.75
N LYS A 86 23.38 -11.72 17.53
CA LYS A 86 23.66 -12.62 18.66
C LYS A 86 24.30 -13.93 18.22
N TYR A 87 23.87 -14.48 17.10
CA TYR A 87 24.30 -15.80 16.64
C TYR A 87 25.25 -15.77 15.42
N ASN A 88 25.71 -14.57 15.05
CA ASN A 88 26.53 -14.32 13.86
C ASN A 88 25.94 -14.95 12.57
N LYS A 89 24.63 -14.77 12.37
CA LYS A 89 23.91 -15.30 11.22
C LYS A 89 23.64 -14.21 10.19
N LYS A 90 23.62 -14.60 8.92
CA LYS A 90 23.23 -13.70 7.84
C LYS A 90 21.70 -13.73 7.67
N ILE A 91 21.08 -12.56 7.61
CA ILE A 91 19.68 -12.43 7.19
C ILE A 91 19.63 -12.50 5.66
N ILE A 92 18.74 -13.31 5.13
CA ILE A 92 18.47 -13.41 3.69
C ILE A 92 17.22 -12.60 3.38
N PRO A 93 17.35 -11.45 2.73
CA PRO A 93 16.19 -10.64 2.39
C PRO A 93 15.41 -11.28 1.23
N SER A 94 14.10 -10.98 1.13
CA SER A 94 13.26 -11.42 0.04
C SER A 94 13.74 -10.85 -1.30
N ARG A 95 13.59 -11.62 -2.38
CA ARG A 95 13.96 -11.18 -3.73
C ARG A 95 12.86 -10.28 -4.29
N THR A 96 13.28 -9.32 -5.10
CA THR A 96 12.35 -8.43 -5.81
C THR A 96 11.44 -9.21 -6.75
N GLU A 97 11.95 -10.28 -7.38
CA GLU A 97 11.14 -11.15 -8.24
C GLU A 97 9.97 -11.80 -7.50
N ASP A 98 10.18 -12.26 -6.27
CA ASP A 98 9.14 -12.90 -5.46
C ASP A 98 7.99 -11.91 -5.19
N TYR A 99 8.33 -10.67 -4.84
CA TYR A 99 7.36 -9.58 -4.69
C TYR A 99 6.60 -9.33 -6.00
N LEU A 100 7.30 -9.23 -7.13
CA LEU A 100 6.69 -8.95 -8.42
C LEU A 100 5.74 -10.08 -8.85
N LEU A 101 6.10 -11.34 -8.63
CA LEU A 101 5.27 -12.50 -8.93
C LEU A 101 3.98 -12.48 -8.08
N GLU A 102 4.10 -12.21 -6.78
CA GLU A 102 2.96 -12.13 -5.86
C GLU A 102 1.96 -11.04 -6.29
N HIS A 103 2.46 -9.88 -6.73
CA HIS A 103 1.64 -8.71 -6.99
C HIS A 103 1.23 -8.51 -8.45
N ASN A 104 1.74 -9.35 -9.37
CA ASN A 104 1.45 -9.24 -10.80
C ASN A 104 -0.05 -9.42 -11.10
N LYS A 105 -0.73 -10.32 -10.40
CA LYS A 105 -2.19 -10.54 -10.56
C LYS A 105 -2.97 -9.27 -10.20
N VAL A 106 -2.58 -8.61 -9.13
CA VAL A 106 -3.18 -7.34 -8.69
C VAL A 106 -2.99 -6.25 -9.74
N LYS A 107 -1.76 -6.08 -10.20
CA LYS A 107 -1.42 -5.11 -11.24
C LYS A 107 -2.22 -5.34 -12.51
N ASN A 108 -2.34 -6.59 -12.94
CA ASN A 108 -3.13 -6.96 -14.11
C ASN A 108 -4.62 -6.66 -13.94
N ILE A 109 -5.19 -6.97 -12.76
CA ILE A 109 -6.59 -6.62 -12.46
C ILE A 109 -6.81 -5.12 -12.59
N LEU A 110 -5.94 -4.30 -11.97
CA LEU A 110 -6.07 -2.85 -11.99
C LEU A 110 -5.88 -2.26 -13.39
N ASN A 111 -4.91 -2.74 -14.14
CA ASN A 111 -4.65 -2.29 -15.52
C ASN A 111 -5.81 -2.63 -16.47
N ASN A 112 -6.48 -3.78 -16.25
CA ASN A 112 -7.60 -4.22 -17.09
C ASN A 112 -8.93 -3.52 -16.75
N LEU A 113 -8.98 -2.66 -15.72
CA LEU A 113 -10.20 -1.93 -15.39
C LEU A 113 -10.56 -0.84 -16.40
N ASP A 114 -9.60 -0.40 -17.22
CA ASP A 114 -9.76 0.71 -18.20
C ASP A 114 -10.45 1.94 -17.58
N ILE A 115 -9.94 2.34 -16.42
CA ILE A 115 -10.48 3.47 -15.66
C ILE A 115 -9.58 4.69 -15.79
N LYS A 116 -10.05 5.72 -16.49
CA LYS A 116 -9.31 6.95 -16.79
C LYS A 116 -8.76 7.66 -15.55
N ASN A 117 -9.50 7.64 -14.45
CA ASN A 117 -9.15 8.36 -13.22
C ASN A 117 -8.37 7.50 -12.21
N LEU A 118 -7.92 6.30 -12.59
CA LEU A 118 -7.11 5.41 -11.78
C LEU A 118 -5.63 5.52 -12.17
N LYS A 119 -4.78 5.84 -11.19
CA LYS A 119 -3.33 5.74 -11.33
C LYS A 119 -2.77 4.78 -10.29
N THR A 120 -2.00 3.81 -10.74
CA THR A 120 -1.35 2.81 -9.87
C THR A 120 0.10 3.21 -9.62
N PHE A 121 0.53 3.14 -8.36
CA PHE A 121 1.86 3.49 -7.93
C PHE A 121 2.60 2.27 -7.38
N ASN A 122 3.72 1.93 -7.98
CA ASN A 122 4.60 0.88 -7.50
C ASN A 122 5.49 1.40 -6.38
N VAL A 123 5.55 0.66 -5.27
CA VAL A 123 6.33 1.06 -4.09
C VAL A 123 7.63 0.27 -3.94
N HIS A 124 7.74 -0.89 -4.58
CA HIS A 124 8.92 -1.75 -4.44
C HIS A 124 10.23 -1.04 -4.81
N GLN A 125 10.20 -0.13 -5.78
CA GLN A 125 11.36 0.65 -6.20
C GLN A 125 12.03 1.47 -5.09
N TYR A 126 11.30 1.77 -4.01
CA TYR A 126 11.84 2.49 -2.84
C TYR A 126 12.51 1.55 -1.83
N PHE A 127 12.16 0.28 -1.87
CA PHE A 127 12.63 -0.73 -0.92
C PHE A 127 13.57 -1.76 -1.55
N CYS A 128 13.44 -2.02 -2.85
CA CYS A 128 14.07 -3.16 -3.50
C CYS A 128 14.94 -2.73 -4.69
N ALA A 129 16.12 -3.36 -4.80
CA ALA A 129 16.91 -3.48 -6.02
C ALA A 129 16.79 -4.95 -6.50
N ASP A 130 17.82 -5.77 -6.37
CA ASP A 130 17.72 -7.23 -6.58
C ASP A 130 17.01 -7.91 -5.41
N HIS A 131 17.19 -7.36 -4.21
CA HIS A 131 16.56 -7.79 -2.95
C HIS A 131 15.88 -6.61 -2.27
N CYS A 132 14.86 -6.92 -1.47
CA CYS A 132 14.12 -5.91 -0.72
C CYS A 132 14.79 -5.66 0.64
N LYS A 133 15.13 -4.41 0.92
CA LYS A 133 15.76 -3.98 2.17
C LYS A 133 14.82 -4.19 3.35
N TYR A 134 15.36 -4.59 4.48
CA TYR A 134 14.69 -4.65 5.78
C TYR A 134 15.26 -3.62 6.77
N SER A 135 16.44 -3.04 6.45
CA SER A 135 17.10 -1.99 7.21
C SER A 135 17.77 -0.97 6.28
N LEU A 136 18.11 0.19 6.80
CA LEU A 136 19.00 1.14 6.17
C LEU A 136 20.47 0.71 6.36
N GLU A 137 21.40 1.42 5.72
CA GLU A 137 22.85 1.15 5.82
C GLU A 137 23.39 1.41 7.23
N ASP A 138 22.80 2.32 7.98
CA ASP A 138 23.12 2.60 9.38
C ASP A 138 22.58 1.55 10.37
N GLY A 139 21.91 0.50 9.87
CA GLY A 139 21.29 -0.54 10.66
C GLY A 139 19.89 -0.20 11.18
N SER A 140 19.34 0.97 10.88
CA SER A 140 17.98 1.33 11.30
C SER A 140 16.94 0.40 10.63
N PRO A 141 16.06 -0.27 11.40
CA PRO A 141 15.06 -1.17 10.82
C PRO A 141 14.01 -0.37 10.05
N LEU A 142 13.60 -0.90 8.89
CA LEU A 142 12.53 -0.32 8.07
C LEU A 142 11.14 -0.77 8.52
N PHE A 143 11.05 -1.81 9.34
CA PHE A 143 9.80 -2.39 9.83
C PHE A 143 9.83 -2.60 11.34
N TYR A 144 8.69 -2.35 12.00
CA TYR A 144 8.49 -2.67 13.43
C TYR A 144 8.34 -4.17 13.68
N ASP A 145 7.81 -4.86 12.69
CA ASP A 145 7.53 -6.29 12.72
C ASP A 145 7.73 -6.88 11.33
N SER A 146 6.87 -7.77 10.87
CA SER A 146 6.93 -8.40 9.54
C SER A 146 6.26 -7.58 8.43
N HIS A 147 5.60 -6.45 8.72
CA HIS A 147 4.79 -5.74 7.73
C HIS A 147 4.49 -4.25 8.03
N HIS A 148 4.65 -3.78 9.27
CA HIS A 148 4.42 -2.38 9.61
C HIS A 148 5.73 -1.57 9.51
N LEU A 149 5.69 -0.48 8.75
CA LEU A 149 6.85 0.39 8.57
C LEU A 149 7.17 1.18 9.85
N THR A 150 8.46 1.35 10.12
CA THR A 150 8.98 2.37 11.04
C THR A 150 8.88 3.76 10.41
N LEU A 151 9.24 4.79 11.17
CA LEU A 151 9.40 6.14 10.62
C LEU A 151 10.45 6.15 9.48
N SER A 152 11.58 5.46 9.66
CA SER A 152 12.62 5.33 8.63
C SER A 152 12.08 4.67 7.37
N GLY A 153 11.31 3.58 7.52
CA GLY A 153 10.65 2.92 6.40
C GLY A 153 9.61 3.80 5.71
N SER A 154 8.83 4.54 6.49
CA SER A 154 7.81 5.45 5.95
C SER A 154 8.44 6.61 5.17
N ASN A 155 9.58 7.13 5.62
CA ASN A 155 10.28 8.23 4.96
C ASN A 155 10.78 7.87 3.55
N LEU A 156 11.02 6.59 3.27
CA LEU A 156 11.35 6.14 1.91
C LEU A 156 10.23 6.42 0.91
N LEU A 157 8.99 6.57 1.38
CA LEU A 157 7.82 6.83 0.56
C LEU A 157 7.54 8.33 0.34
N ASN A 158 8.31 9.25 0.93
CA ASN A 158 8.11 10.68 0.76
C ASN A 158 8.07 11.11 -0.73
N PRO A 159 8.98 10.65 -1.62
CA PRO A 159 8.93 11.01 -3.03
C PRO A 159 7.63 10.51 -3.72
N LEU A 160 7.12 9.35 -3.31
CA LEU A 160 5.86 8.82 -3.81
C LEU A 160 4.69 9.74 -3.45
N PHE A 161 4.61 10.19 -2.19
CA PHE A 161 3.53 11.06 -1.76
C PHE A 161 3.58 12.43 -2.42
N ILE A 162 4.78 12.98 -2.64
CA ILE A 162 4.95 14.20 -3.44
C ILE A 162 4.35 13.99 -4.83
N GLN A 163 4.72 12.92 -5.52
CA GLN A 163 4.21 12.59 -6.85
C GLN A 163 2.68 12.37 -6.90
N ILE A 164 2.08 11.86 -5.83
CA ILE A 164 0.62 11.64 -5.74
C ILE A 164 -0.13 12.96 -5.55
N LEU A 165 0.45 13.91 -4.84
CA LEU A 165 -0.20 15.16 -4.44
C LEU A 165 -0.01 16.31 -5.43
N GLU A 166 0.90 16.16 -6.37
CA GLU A 166 1.04 17.03 -7.55
C GLU A 166 -0.06 16.76 -8.57
#